data_a4595068284b1da9a324cd93aa256dad
#
_entry.id   a4595068284b1da9a324cd93aa256dad
#
_cell.length_a   1.000
_cell.length_b   1.000
_cell.length_c   1.000
_cell.angle_alpha   90.00
_cell.angle_beta   90.00
_cell.angle_gamma   90.00
#
_symmetry.space_group_name_H-M   'P 1'
#
loop_
_entity.id
_entity.type
_entity.pdbx_description
1 polymer ?
#
loop_
_entity_poly.entity_id
_entity_poly.type
_entity_poly.pdbx_seq_one_letter_code
_entity_poly.pdbx_strand_id
1 'polypeptide(L)'
;MSGNVNAIKKRGREWLRHADEDLRLARHAFKLKSGVPYKLIAYHAQQCAEKCLKAYLVYKKIDFPYTHNISLLVEMLPPSAGWSNDLLNVGVLSAYA
;
A
#
# COMPACT_ATOMS: atom_id res chain seq x y z
N MET A 1 -21.25 -4.73 -7.42
CA MET A 1 -21.24 -5.83 -6.51
C MET A 1 -19.89 -6.51 -6.42
N SER A 2 -19.46 -6.71 -5.24
CA SER A 2 -18.24 -7.46 -5.06
C SER A 2 -18.44 -8.88 -5.54
N GLY A 3 -17.60 -9.42 -6.32
CA GLY A 3 -17.69 -10.78 -6.76
C GLY A 3 -17.62 -11.76 -5.59
N ASN A 4 -17.36 -13.00 -5.91
CA ASN A 4 -17.19 -14.01 -4.89
C ASN A 4 -15.87 -13.78 -4.13
N VAL A 5 -15.67 -14.58 -3.08
CA VAL A 5 -14.49 -14.47 -2.24
C VAL A 5 -13.20 -14.63 -3.03
N ASN A 6 -13.21 -15.53 -4.03
CA ASN A 6 -12.01 -15.75 -4.84
C ASN A 6 -11.64 -14.52 -5.68
N ALA A 7 -12.63 -13.85 -6.23
CA ALA A 7 -12.40 -12.64 -7.01
C ALA A 7 -11.86 -11.52 -6.12
N ILE A 8 -12.38 -11.39 -4.91
CA ILE A 8 -11.91 -10.40 -3.96
C ILE A 8 -10.46 -10.66 -3.57
N LYS A 9 -10.14 -11.92 -3.26
CA LYS A 9 -8.78 -12.30 -2.91
C LYS A 9 -7.82 -12.05 -4.06
N LYS A 10 -8.25 -12.34 -5.29
CA LYS A 10 -7.42 -12.10 -6.46
C LYS A 10 -7.11 -10.61 -6.63
N ARG A 11 -8.12 -9.76 -6.51
CA ARG A 11 -7.93 -8.32 -6.63
C ARG A 11 -7.01 -7.77 -5.55
N GLY A 12 -7.20 -8.23 -4.32
CA GLY A 12 -6.35 -7.83 -3.20
C GLY A 12 -4.91 -8.23 -3.42
N ARG A 13 -4.68 -9.46 -3.90
CA ARG A 13 -3.32 -9.92 -4.19
C ARG A 13 -2.68 -9.12 -5.31
N GLU A 14 -3.45 -8.72 -6.31
CA GLU A 14 -2.92 -7.88 -7.40
C GLU A 14 -2.44 -6.54 -6.86
N TRP A 15 -3.21 -5.90 -5.98
CA TRP A 15 -2.78 -4.67 -5.34
C TRP A 15 -1.51 -4.86 -4.53
N LEU A 16 -1.44 -5.95 -3.75
CA LEU A 16 -0.25 -6.24 -2.95
C LEU A 16 0.97 -6.53 -3.82
N ARG A 17 0.78 -7.21 -4.95
CA ARG A 17 1.87 -7.48 -5.87
C ARG A 17 2.46 -6.17 -6.43
N HIS A 18 1.59 -5.24 -6.81
CA HIS A 18 2.04 -3.94 -7.29
C HIS A 18 2.72 -3.13 -6.18
N ALA A 19 2.19 -3.22 -4.96
CA ALA A 19 2.83 -2.56 -3.82
C ALA A 19 4.24 -3.11 -3.60
N ASP A 20 4.38 -4.43 -3.68
CA ASP A 20 5.69 -5.08 -3.51
C ASP A 20 6.68 -4.65 -4.58
N GLU A 21 6.23 -4.50 -5.83
CA GLU A 21 7.09 -4.02 -6.91
C GLU A 21 7.63 -2.63 -6.61
N ASP A 22 6.77 -1.73 -6.14
CA ASP A 22 7.21 -0.38 -5.77
C ASP A 22 8.22 -0.41 -4.64
N LEU A 23 7.97 -1.25 -3.64
CA LEU A 23 8.86 -1.36 -2.49
C LEU A 23 10.23 -1.93 -2.89
N ARG A 24 10.21 -2.95 -3.72
CA ARG A 24 11.46 -3.57 -4.18
C ARG A 24 12.30 -2.59 -4.98
N LEU A 25 11.66 -1.80 -5.84
CA LEU A 25 12.36 -0.79 -6.62
C LEU A 25 12.96 0.29 -5.72
N ALA A 26 12.19 0.75 -4.74
CA ALA A 26 12.67 1.76 -3.79
C ALA A 26 13.87 1.23 -2.99
N ARG A 27 13.80 0.01 -2.51
CA ARG A 27 14.88 -0.60 -1.75
C ARG A 27 16.15 -0.77 -2.60
N HIS A 28 15.98 -1.18 -3.84
CA HIS A 28 17.11 -1.37 -4.74
C HIS A 28 17.81 -0.04 -5.04
N ALA A 29 17.02 0.99 -5.32
CA ALA A 29 17.56 2.32 -5.57
C ALA A 29 18.29 2.88 -4.34
N PHE A 30 17.80 2.57 -3.15
CA PHE A 30 18.42 3.03 -1.92
C PHE A 30 19.82 2.46 -1.70
N LYS A 31 20.12 1.33 -2.33
CA LYS A 31 21.42 0.67 -2.20
C LYS A 31 22.50 1.24 -3.11
N LEU A 32 22.17 2.19 -3.97
CA LEU A 32 23.15 2.82 -4.84
C LEU A 32 24.22 3.52 -4.01
N LYS A 33 25.48 3.41 -4.42
CA LYS A 33 26.60 3.98 -3.66
C LYS A 33 26.72 5.48 -3.84
N SER A 34 26.20 6.02 -4.94
CA SER A 34 26.21 7.45 -5.21
C SER A 34 25.02 7.78 -6.11
N GLY A 35 24.64 9.06 -6.14
CA GLY A 35 23.52 9.49 -6.96
C GLY A 35 22.20 8.87 -6.56
N VAL A 36 22.00 8.63 -5.28
CA VAL A 36 20.76 8.00 -4.78
C VAL A 36 19.58 8.91 -5.11
N PRO A 37 18.59 8.38 -5.87
CA PRO A 37 17.44 9.21 -6.29
C PRO A 37 16.38 9.26 -5.19
N TYR A 38 16.62 10.09 -4.17
CA TYR A 38 15.76 10.13 -2.99
C TYR A 38 14.31 10.49 -3.30
N LYS A 39 14.08 11.40 -4.27
CA LYS A 39 12.71 11.77 -4.64
C LYS A 39 11.97 10.61 -5.27
N LEU A 40 12.65 9.84 -6.10
CA LEU A 40 12.05 8.68 -6.75
C LEU A 40 11.75 7.58 -5.74
N ILE A 41 12.68 7.39 -4.78
CA ILE A 41 12.47 6.43 -3.70
C ILE A 41 11.23 6.82 -2.90
N ALA A 42 11.11 8.08 -2.52
CA ALA A 42 9.95 8.57 -1.77
C ALA A 42 8.66 8.37 -2.57
N TYR A 43 8.70 8.62 -3.87
CA TYR A 43 7.54 8.43 -4.74
C TYR A 43 7.09 6.98 -4.72
N HIS A 44 8.00 6.03 -4.91
CA HIS A 44 7.63 4.62 -4.93
C HIS A 44 7.23 4.11 -3.55
N ALA A 45 7.80 4.67 -2.50
CA ALA A 45 7.37 4.38 -1.14
C ALA A 45 5.91 4.79 -0.93
N GLN A 46 5.55 5.96 -1.41
CA GLN A 46 4.19 6.47 -1.34
C GLN A 46 3.24 5.60 -2.17
N GLN A 47 3.65 5.20 -3.35
CA GLN A 47 2.86 4.29 -4.18
C GLN A 47 2.64 2.95 -3.49
N CYS A 48 3.66 2.43 -2.84
CA CYS A 48 3.54 1.19 -2.06
C CYS A 48 2.48 1.33 -0.97
N ALA A 49 2.54 2.41 -0.20
CA ALA A 49 1.58 2.66 0.88
C ALA A 49 0.17 2.77 0.34
N GLU A 50 -0.02 3.51 -0.73
CA GLU A 50 -1.32 3.68 -1.38
C GLU A 50 -1.91 2.34 -1.79
N LYS A 51 -1.10 1.50 -2.43
CA LYS A 51 -1.56 0.21 -2.93
C LYS A 51 -1.85 -0.76 -1.79
N CYS A 52 -1.10 -0.70 -0.71
CA CYS A 52 -1.42 -1.50 0.48
C CYS A 52 -2.77 -1.11 1.08
N LEU A 53 -3.06 0.18 1.14
CA LEU A 53 -4.35 0.65 1.62
C LEU A 53 -5.49 0.15 0.72
N LYS A 54 -5.30 0.23 -0.59
CA LYS A 54 -6.30 -0.26 -1.54
C LYS A 54 -6.52 -1.76 -1.40
N ALA A 55 -5.44 -2.53 -1.21
CA ALA A 55 -5.57 -3.96 -0.97
C ALA A 55 -6.41 -4.23 0.27
N TYR A 56 -6.15 -3.50 1.35
CA TYR A 56 -6.89 -3.67 2.59
C TYR A 56 -8.38 -3.36 2.41
N LEU A 57 -8.68 -2.27 1.71
CA LEU A 57 -10.07 -1.90 1.44
C LEU A 57 -10.77 -2.97 0.60
N VAL A 58 -10.08 -3.52 -0.39
CA VAL A 58 -10.64 -4.61 -1.20
C VAL A 58 -10.98 -5.81 -0.33
N TYR A 59 -10.07 -6.23 0.55
CA TYR A 59 -10.33 -7.37 1.44
C TYR A 59 -11.48 -7.09 2.39
N LYS A 60 -11.68 -5.85 2.79
CA LYS A 60 -12.79 -5.47 3.67
C LYS A 60 -14.07 -5.19 2.90
N LYS A 61 -14.06 -5.33 1.58
CA LYS A 61 -15.21 -5.10 0.70
C LYS A 61 -15.71 -3.67 0.78
N ILE A 62 -14.78 -2.73 0.91
CA ILE A 62 -15.07 -1.31 0.94
C ILE A 62 -14.71 -0.72 -0.41
N ASP A 63 -15.69 -0.19 -1.13
CA ASP A 63 -15.45 0.47 -2.41
C ASP A 63 -14.77 1.81 -2.18
N PHE A 64 -13.84 2.15 -3.08
CA PHE A 64 -13.17 3.43 -3.01
C PHE A 64 -13.12 4.04 -4.41
N PRO A 65 -13.09 5.38 -4.51
CA PRO A 65 -13.01 6.04 -5.81
C PRO A 65 -11.62 5.88 -6.42
N TYR A 66 -11.52 6.12 -7.71
CA TYR A 66 -10.22 6.20 -8.35
C TYR A 66 -9.50 7.42 -7.78
N THR A 67 -8.46 7.19 -7.01
CA THR A 67 -7.75 8.28 -6.33
C THR A 67 -6.34 7.84 -5.98
N HIS A 68 -5.45 8.83 -5.89
CA HIS A 68 -4.10 8.66 -5.35
C HIS A 68 -3.94 9.39 -4.02
N ASN A 69 -5.05 9.85 -3.45
CA ASN A 69 -5.06 10.59 -2.19
C ASN A 69 -5.03 9.62 -1.01
N ILE A 70 -3.85 9.45 -0.42
CA ILE A 70 -3.66 8.53 0.71
C ILE A 70 -4.53 8.94 1.90
N SER A 71 -4.63 10.24 2.18
CA SER A 71 -5.44 10.70 3.30
C SER A 71 -6.90 10.28 3.15
N LEU A 72 -7.44 10.37 1.93
CA LEU A 72 -8.80 9.93 1.67
C LEU A 72 -8.94 8.43 1.91
N LEU A 73 -7.99 7.63 1.45
CA LEU A 73 -8.03 6.20 1.64
C LEU A 73 -7.97 5.81 3.11
N VAL A 74 -7.14 6.52 3.87
CA VAL A 74 -7.04 6.29 5.32
C VAL A 74 -8.38 6.59 6.00
N GLU A 75 -9.05 7.66 5.59
CA GLU A 75 -10.37 8.01 6.15
C GLU A 75 -11.42 6.95 5.87
N MET A 76 -11.24 6.15 4.83
CA MET A 76 -12.19 5.10 4.47
C MET A 76 -11.97 3.80 5.26
N LEU A 77 -10.89 3.71 6.02
CA LEU A 77 -10.61 2.52 6.80
C LEU A 77 -11.66 2.36 7.92
N PRO A 78 -12.02 1.10 8.26
CA PRO A 78 -12.95 0.88 9.34
C PRO A 78 -12.44 1.47 10.65
N PRO A 79 -13.34 1.98 11.50
CA PRO A 79 -12.93 2.54 12.79
C PRO A 79 -12.48 1.49 13.81
N SER A 80 -12.41 0.24 13.44
CA SER A 80 -11.90 -0.80 14.33
C SER A 80 -10.43 -0.56 14.63
N ALA A 81 -10.04 -0.78 15.87
CA ALA A 81 -8.72 -0.44 16.34
C ALA A 81 -7.59 -1.27 15.73
N GLY A 82 -7.91 -2.38 15.06
CA GLY A 82 -6.88 -3.32 14.61
C GLY A 82 -5.98 -2.81 13.50
N TRP A 83 -6.51 -1.98 12.60
CA TRP A 83 -5.78 -1.63 11.39
C TRP A 83 -4.53 -0.77 11.67
N SER A 84 -4.57 0.09 12.68
CA SER A 84 -3.41 0.95 12.96
C SER A 84 -2.22 0.13 13.43
N ASN A 85 -2.47 -0.88 14.25
CA ASN A 85 -1.42 -1.80 14.67
C ASN A 85 -0.94 -2.65 13.50
N ASP A 86 -1.85 -3.10 12.64
CA ASP A 86 -1.50 -3.87 11.47
C ASP A 86 -0.57 -3.07 10.54
N LEU A 87 -0.89 -1.81 10.28
CA LEU A 87 -0.06 -0.96 9.43
C LEU A 87 1.32 -0.71 10.05
N LEU A 88 1.38 -0.55 11.35
CA LEU A 88 2.66 -0.37 12.04
C LEU A 88 3.50 -1.65 11.99
N ASN A 89 2.85 -2.80 12.02
CA ASN A 89 3.54 -4.08 12.08
C ASN A 89 3.99 -4.61 10.73
N VAL A 90 3.34 -4.22 9.63
CA VAL A 90 3.75 -4.72 8.32
C VAL A 90 5.05 -4.11 7.81
N GLY A 91 5.63 -3.20 8.55
CA GLY A 91 6.91 -2.63 8.19
C GLY A 91 6.86 -1.57 7.10
N VAL A 92 5.69 -1.27 6.55
CA VAL A 92 5.58 -0.22 5.53
C VAL A 92 6.01 1.11 6.11
N LEU A 93 5.51 1.44 7.30
CA LEU A 93 5.88 2.69 7.96
C LEU A 93 7.25 2.60 8.61
N SER A 94 7.60 1.47 9.19
CA SER A 94 8.90 1.31 9.83
C SER A 94 10.04 1.31 8.83
N ALA A 95 9.78 0.98 7.57
CA ALA A 95 10.80 1.05 6.54
C ALA A 95 11.26 2.49 6.26
N TYR A 96 10.49 3.48 6.68
CA TYR A 96 10.79 4.90 6.47
C TYR A 96 11.06 5.68 7.76
N ALA A 97 11.02 4.99 8.86
CA ALA A 97 11.30 5.62 10.14
C ALA A 97 12.79 5.86 10.35
#